data_aabe3c2aa9fd650b770fdc8006d74501
#
_entry.id   aabe3c2aa9fd650b770fdc8006d74501
#
_cell.length_a   1.000
_cell.length_b   1.000
_cell.length_c   1.000
_cell.angle_alpha   90.00
_cell.angle_beta   90.00
_cell.angle_gamma   90.00
#
_symmetry.space_group_name_H-M   'P 1'
#
loop_
_entity.id
_entity.type
_entity.pdbx_description
1 polymer ?
#
loop_
_entity_poly.entity_id
_entity_poly.type
_entity_poly.pdbx_seq_one_letter_code
_entity_poly.pdbx_strand_id
1 'polypeptide(L)'
;HVKALTFPRSKAYSIIGLACLEGEDIKELALELAQSLCRQYDEHKDGEWKWFENSVTYCNHVLPWSLIRAYRALGEKRFLDTAEESLEFLGKVTFRDGYFKPVGCKGWLEKGRIPAEFDEQTVEACEGVLAYLEAYEATGKGEYLQKAEKCHQWYEGMNSKGISLVN
;
A
#
# COMPACT_ATOMS: atom_id res chain seq x y z
N HIS A 1 15.47 13.40 13.38
CA HIS A 1 15.57 11.94 13.14
C HIS A 1 14.72 11.48 11.94
N VAL A 2 13.51 12.01 11.75
CA VAL A 2 12.61 11.58 10.65
C VAL A 2 13.21 11.84 9.26
N LYS A 3 13.95 12.95 9.07
CA LYS A 3 14.65 13.27 7.80
C LYS A 3 15.73 12.24 7.41
N ALA A 4 16.19 11.40 8.34
CA ALA A 4 17.20 10.36 8.10
C ALA A 4 16.61 8.98 7.77
N LEU A 5 15.29 8.87 7.57
CA LEU A 5 14.65 7.60 7.25
C LEU A 5 14.98 7.17 5.81
N THR A 6 15.54 5.97 5.69
CA THR A 6 15.93 5.39 4.40
C THR A 6 14.93 4.34 3.91
N PHE A 7 14.36 3.56 4.83
CA PHE A 7 13.44 2.47 4.49
C PHE A 7 12.04 2.98 4.10
N PRO A 8 11.44 2.47 3.02
CA PRO A 8 10.17 2.99 2.50
C PRO A 8 9.03 2.88 3.52
N ARG A 9 8.93 1.77 4.26
CA ARG A 9 7.89 1.58 5.28
C ARG A 9 8.03 2.54 6.45
N SER A 10 9.25 2.85 6.88
CA SER A 10 9.48 3.86 7.92
C SER A 10 9.04 5.25 7.47
N LYS A 11 9.31 5.62 6.21
CA LYS A 11 8.81 6.86 5.62
C LYS A 11 7.28 6.86 5.60
N ALA A 12 6.66 5.77 5.13
CA ALA A 12 5.22 5.64 4.98
C ALA A 12 4.48 5.79 6.32
N TYR A 13 4.87 5.06 7.35
CA TYR A 13 4.25 5.20 8.67
C TYR A 13 4.45 6.60 9.27
N SER A 14 5.60 7.22 9.02
CA SER A 14 5.84 8.61 9.45
C SER A 14 4.91 9.58 8.73
N ILE A 15 4.72 9.45 7.41
CA ILE A 15 3.79 10.27 6.62
C ILE A 15 2.37 10.15 7.16
N ILE A 16 1.90 8.92 7.43
CA ILE A 16 0.56 8.67 7.96
C ILE A 16 0.37 9.38 9.31
N GLY A 17 1.35 9.29 10.21
CA GLY A 17 1.31 9.96 11.49
C GLY A 17 1.36 11.48 11.36
N LEU A 18 2.25 12.02 10.53
CA LEU A 18 2.38 13.47 10.30
C LEU A 18 1.13 14.07 9.66
N ALA A 19 0.46 13.34 8.77
CA ALA A 19 -0.79 13.79 8.13
C ALA A 19 -1.97 13.96 9.11
N CYS A 20 -1.83 13.50 10.36
CA CYS A 20 -2.82 13.72 11.42
C CYS A 20 -2.52 14.95 12.30
N LEU A 21 -1.41 15.65 12.06
CA LEU A 21 -0.93 16.75 12.88
C LEU A 21 -0.99 18.07 12.11
N GLU A 22 -1.10 19.18 12.85
CA GLU A 22 -1.11 20.52 12.28
C GLU A 22 0.26 21.21 12.50
N GLY A 23 0.61 22.13 11.62
CA GLY A 23 1.84 22.93 11.69
C GLY A 23 2.60 22.95 10.37
N GLU A 24 3.19 24.09 10.03
CA GLU A 24 3.94 24.23 8.76
C GLU A 24 5.19 23.34 8.73
N ASP A 25 5.94 23.26 9.83
CA ASP A 25 7.11 22.37 9.94
C ASP A 25 6.73 20.88 9.75
N ILE A 26 5.53 20.51 10.20
CA ILE A 26 5.00 19.15 10.06
C ILE A 26 4.63 18.86 8.61
N LYS A 27 3.98 19.82 7.94
CA LYS A 27 3.64 19.71 6.52
C LYS A 27 4.91 19.64 5.65
N GLU A 28 5.91 20.46 5.93
CA GLU A 28 7.19 20.43 5.23
C GLU A 28 7.87 19.07 5.38
N LEU A 29 7.87 18.50 6.59
CA LEU A 29 8.43 17.19 6.84
C LEU A 29 7.67 16.07 6.13
N ALA A 30 6.34 16.11 6.14
CA ALA A 30 5.50 15.16 5.41
C ALA A 30 5.75 15.25 3.90
N LEU A 31 5.89 16.48 3.37
CA LEU A 31 6.21 16.73 1.96
C LEU A 31 7.56 16.13 1.57
N GLU A 32 8.62 16.38 2.33
CA GLU A 32 9.96 15.83 2.08
C GLU A 32 9.94 14.29 2.02
N LEU A 33 9.25 13.65 2.97
CA LEU A 33 9.14 12.19 3.02
C LEU A 33 8.34 11.62 1.84
N ALA A 34 7.19 12.22 1.51
CA ALA A 34 6.35 11.78 0.40
C ALA A 34 7.07 11.93 -0.94
N GLN A 35 7.79 13.06 -1.16
CA GLN A 35 8.64 13.24 -2.33
C GLN A 35 9.79 12.22 -2.38
N SER A 36 10.39 11.90 -1.23
CA SER A 36 11.42 10.87 -1.15
C SER A 36 10.88 9.48 -1.50
N LEU A 37 9.66 9.16 -1.07
CA LEU A 37 9.00 7.90 -1.41
C LEU A 37 8.65 7.83 -2.91
N CYS A 38 8.17 8.93 -3.50
CA CYS A 38 7.93 9.01 -4.95
C CYS A 38 9.21 8.88 -5.76
N ARG A 39 10.33 9.47 -5.34
CA ARG A 39 11.64 9.26 -6.00
C ARG A 39 12.05 7.80 -5.97
N GLN A 40 11.90 7.13 -4.83
CA GLN A 40 12.19 5.70 -4.71
C GLN A 40 11.31 4.86 -5.64
N TYR A 41 10.03 5.21 -5.78
CA TYR A 41 9.15 4.59 -6.77
C TYR A 41 9.67 4.78 -8.21
N ASP A 42 10.05 6.00 -8.59
CA ASP A 42 10.57 6.29 -9.93
C ASP A 42 11.88 5.54 -10.25
N GLU A 43 12.72 5.31 -9.24
CA GLU A 43 13.99 4.57 -9.37
C GLU A 43 13.79 3.07 -9.59
N HIS A 44 12.67 2.49 -9.11
CA HIS A 44 12.45 1.04 -9.15
C HIS A 44 11.40 0.61 -10.17
N LYS A 45 10.46 1.51 -10.52
CA LYS A 45 9.42 1.18 -11.51
C LYS A 45 10.03 0.92 -12.88
N ASP A 46 9.52 -0.10 -13.57
CA ASP A 46 10.00 -0.48 -14.89
C ASP A 46 8.94 -1.33 -15.62
N GLY A 47 8.47 -0.89 -16.77
CA GLY A 47 7.42 -1.56 -17.51
C GLY A 47 6.18 -1.83 -16.67
N GLU A 48 5.82 -3.10 -16.52
CA GLU A 48 4.68 -3.54 -15.69
C GLU A 48 4.98 -3.56 -14.18
N TRP A 49 6.25 -3.45 -13.79
CA TRP A 49 6.66 -3.38 -12.38
C TRP A 49 6.45 -1.97 -11.84
N LYS A 50 5.32 -1.74 -11.19
CA LYS A 50 4.92 -0.43 -10.64
C LYS A 50 5.05 -0.42 -9.11
N TRP A 51 6.30 -0.60 -8.63
CA TRP A 51 6.59 -0.78 -7.22
C TRP A 51 7.80 0.00 -6.73
N PHE A 52 7.90 0.22 -5.43
CA PHE A 52 8.91 1.06 -4.76
C PHE A 52 10.24 0.34 -4.51
N GLU A 53 10.29 -0.98 -4.69
CA GLU A 53 11.42 -1.84 -4.40
C GLU A 53 11.52 -2.93 -5.48
N ASN A 54 12.62 -3.70 -5.49
CA ASN A 54 12.76 -4.84 -6.39
C ASN A 54 11.98 -6.09 -5.94
N SER A 55 11.27 -5.98 -4.81
CA SER A 55 10.43 -7.05 -4.27
C SER A 55 9.18 -6.50 -3.60
N VAL A 56 8.10 -7.29 -3.60
CA VAL A 56 6.91 -7.08 -2.76
C VAL A 56 7.04 -8.01 -1.57
N THR A 57 7.09 -7.44 -0.37
CA THR A 57 7.37 -8.19 0.86
C THR A 57 6.22 -8.10 1.87
N TYR A 58 6.38 -7.37 2.96
CA TYR A 58 5.37 -7.20 4.01
C TYR A 58 4.91 -5.75 4.10
N CYS A 59 3.77 -5.52 4.74
CA CYS A 59 3.21 -4.17 4.92
C CYS A 59 3.20 -3.38 3.60
N ASN A 60 2.69 -4.02 2.55
CA ASN A 60 2.81 -3.47 1.21
C ASN A 60 1.87 -2.29 0.98
N HIS A 61 0.62 -2.41 1.44
CA HIS A 61 -0.39 -1.37 1.23
C HIS A 61 -0.10 -0.07 1.98
N VAL A 62 0.78 -0.08 3.00
CA VAL A 62 1.16 1.15 3.71
C VAL A 62 1.84 2.16 2.82
N LEU A 63 2.57 1.72 1.76
CA LEU A 63 3.29 2.61 0.86
C LEU A 63 2.31 3.50 0.05
N PRO A 64 1.39 2.96 -0.75
CA PRO A 64 0.37 3.77 -1.43
C PRO A 64 -0.57 4.48 -0.45
N TRP A 65 -0.97 3.86 0.66
CA TRP A 65 -1.80 4.51 1.67
C TRP A 65 -1.17 5.80 2.19
N SER A 66 0.10 5.79 2.51
CA SER A 66 0.82 6.96 2.98
C SER A 66 0.82 8.10 1.96
N LEU A 67 0.96 7.79 0.67
CA LEU A 67 0.92 8.78 -0.40
C LEU A 67 -0.48 9.38 -0.60
N ILE A 68 -1.55 8.59 -0.43
CA ILE A 68 -2.91 9.12 -0.44
C ILE A 68 -3.13 10.07 0.73
N ARG A 69 -2.65 9.71 1.94
CA ARG A 69 -2.69 10.59 3.10
C ARG A 69 -1.93 11.89 2.87
N ALA A 70 -0.73 11.81 2.27
CA ALA A 70 0.04 12.99 1.88
C ALA A 70 -0.72 13.85 0.84
N TYR A 71 -1.35 13.26 -0.17
CA TYR A 71 -2.17 13.97 -1.13
C TYR A 71 -3.31 14.73 -0.45
N ARG A 72 -4.06 14.09 0.43
CA ARG A 72 -5.18 14.72 1.15
C ARG A 72 -4.74 15.86 2.06
N ALA A 73 -3.55 15.78 2.64
CA ALA A 73 -3.00 16.81 3.52
C ALA A 73 -2.32 17.98 2.77
N LEU A 74 -1.70 17.71 1.63
CA LEU A 74 -0.80 18.65 0.94
C LEU A 74 -1.28 19.07 -0.45
N GLY A 75 -2.21 18.33 -1.08
CA GLY A 75 -2.80 18.64 -2.37
C GLY A 75 -1.94 18.29 -3.59
N GLU A 76 -0.75 17.70 -3.43
CA GLU A 76 0.12 17.36 -4.56
C GLU A 76 -0.36 16.14 -5.32
N LYS A 77 -0.86 16.35 -6.53
CA LYS A 77 -1.45 15.30 -7.39
C LYS A 77 -0.50 14.13 -7.66
N ARG A 78 0.83 14.37 -7.73
CA ARG A 78 1.82 13.33 -7.93
C ARG A 78 1.74 12.21 -6.90
N PHE A 79 1.40 12.54 -5.65
CA PHE A 79 1.27 11.54 -4.59
C PHE A 79 0.09 10.60 -4.87
N LEU A 80 -1.04 11.15 -5.29
CA LEU A 80 -2.20 10.35 -5.68
C LEU A 80 -1.89 9.48 -6.90
N ASP A 81 -1.29 10.05 -7.95
CA ASP A 81 -0.96 9.32 -9.18
C ASP A 81 -0.02 8.12 -8.88
N THR A 82 1.02 8.34 -8.08
CA THR A 82 1.94 7.26 -7.66
C THR A 82 1.23 6.20 -6.82
N ALA A 83 0.33 6.62 -5.91
CA ALA A 83 -0.45 5.71 -5.09
C ALA A 83 -1.39 4.86 -5.93
N GLU A 84 -2.12 5.45 -6.88
CA GLU A 84 -3.03 4.73 -7.76
C GLU A 84 -2.30 3.72 -8.64
N GLU A 85 -1.16 4.10 -9.27
CA GLU A 85 -0.35 3.17 -10.06
C GLU A 85 0.14 1.98 -9.22
N SER A 86 0.60 2.23 -8.01
CA SER A 86 1.10 1.16 -7.12
C SER A 86 -0.02 0.29 -6.54
N LEU A 87 -1.20 0.86 -6.24
CA LEU A 87 -2.39 0.09 -5.85
C LEU A 87 -2.93 -0.79 -6.98
N GLU A 88 -2.90 -0.28 -8.22
CA GLU A 88 -3.27 -1.08 -9.39
C GLU A 88 -2.33 -2.27 -9.54
N PHE A 89 -1.02 -2.03 -9.44
CA PHE A 89 -0.01 -3.09 -9.47
C PHE A 89 -0.24 -4.13 -8.36
N LEU A 90 -0.39 -3.70 -7.10
CA LEU A 90 -0.71 -4.61 -6.00
C LEU A 90 -2.00 -5.38 -6.24
N GLY A 91 -3.01 -4.70 -6.79
CA GLY A 91 -4.26 -5.35 -7.15
C GLY A 91 -4.09 -6.51 -8.13
N LYS A 92 -3.25 -6.34 -9.17
CA LYS A 92 -2.93 -7.42 -10.13
C LYS A 92 -2.20 -8.59 -9.46
N VAL A 93 -1.40 -8.30 -8.43
CA VAL A 93 -0.59 -9.31 -7.71
C VAL A 93 -1.39 -10.05 -6.65
N THR A 94 -2.32 -9.36 -5.96
CA THR A 94 -2.95 -9.86 -4.73
C THR A 94 -4.42 -10.23 -4.86
N PHE A 95 -5.12 -9.87 -5.95
CA PHE A 95 -6.49 -10.36 -6.18
C PHE A 95 -6.47 -11.45 -7.24
N ARG A 96 -6.68 -12.68 -6.80
CA ARG A 96 -6.70 -13.89 -7.63
C ARG A 96 -7.97 -14.70 -7.33
N ASP A 97 -8.53 -15.34 -8.33
CA ASP A 97 -9.70 -16.20 -8.20
C ASP A 97 -10.91 -15.54 -7.52
N GLY A 98 -10.98 -14.20 -7.59
CA GLY A 98 -12.09 -13.43 -7.04
C GLY A 98 -11.94 -12.99 -5.58
N TYR A 99 -10.90 -13.43 -4.87
CA TYR A 99 -10.63 -13.06 -3.48
C TYR A 99 -9.23 -12.40 -3.30
N PHE A 100 -9.01 -11.79 -2.14
CA PHE A 100 -7.72 -11.22 -1.77
C PHE A 100 -6.77 -12.33 -1.33
N LYS A 101 -5.59 -12.39 -1.96
CA LYS A 101 -4.53 -13.33 -1.62
C LYS A 101 -3.21 -12.57 -1.46
N PRO A 102 -2.77 -12.28 -0.23
CA PRO A 102 -1.48 -11.63 0.02
C PRO A 102 -0.31 -12.43 -0.57
N VAL A 103 0.77 -11.74 -0.86
CA VAL A 103 2.04 -12.39 -1.21
C VAL A 103 2.57 -13.14 0.01
N GLY A 104 2.89 -14.42 -0.17
CA GLY A 104 3.38 -15.28 0.91
C GLY A 104 4.78 -14.89 1.39
N CYS A 105 5.01 -14.90 2.71
CA CYS A 105 6.30 -14.52 3.28
C CYS A 105 7.41 -15.57 3.10
N LYS A 106 7.08 -16.77 2.64
CA LYS A 106 8.05 -17.81 2.28
C LYS A 106 8.51 -17.66 0.83
N GLY A 107 9.17 -16.56 0.51
CA GLY A 107 9.73 -16.28 -0.81
C GLY A 107 9.35 -14.93 -1.38
N TRP A 108 8.30 -14.27 -0.85
CA TRP A 108 7.84 -12.96 -1.31
C TRP A 108 7.53 -12.92 -2.82
N LEU A 109 7.59 -11.76 -3.43
CA LEU A 109 7.56 -11.59 -4.89
C LEU A 109 8.77 -10.75 -5.30
N GLU A 110 9.73 -11.39 -5.92
CA GLU A 110 10.85 -10.69 -6.57
C GLU A 110 10.46 -10.25 -7.99
N LYS A 111 11.01 -9.11 -8.43
CA LYS A 111 10.78 -8.57 -9.78
C LYS A 111 11.08 -9.64 -10.85
N GLY A 112 10.10 -9.90 -11.72
CA GLY A 112 10.20 -10.90 -12.78
C GLY A 112 9.98 -12.35 -12.32
N ARG A 113 9.52 -12.57 -11.08
CA ARG A 113 9.15 -13.88 -10.54
C ARG A 113 7.66 -13.97 -10.30
N ILE A 114 7.18 -15.16 -9.93
CA ILE A 114 5.80 -15.39 -9.47
C ILE A 114 5.72 -15.19 -7.95
N PRO A 115 4.59 -14.69 -7.43
CA PRO A 115 4.39 -14.50 -5.99
C PRO A 115 4.47 -15.82 -5.23
N ALA A 116 5.11 -15.82 -4.05
CA ALA A 116 5.06 -16.94 -3.13
C ALA A 116 3.63 -17.17 -2.62
N GLU A 117 3.24 -18.45 -2.49
CA GLU A 117 1.89 -18.87 -2.10
C GLU A 117 1.62 -18.77 -0.60
N PHE A 118 2.66 -18.93 0.24
CA PHE A 118 2.57 -19.09 1.70
C PHE A 118 3.76 -18.43 2.42
N ASP A 119 3.67 -18.09 3.71
CA ASP A 119 2.49 -17.97 4.55
C ASP A 119 1.85 -16.60 4.35
N GLU A 120 0.51 -16.53 4.33
CA GLU A 120 -0.22 -15.28 4.25
C GLU A 120 -0.20 -14.56 5.60
N GLN A 121 0.07 -13.25 5.60
CA GLN A 121 0.13 -12.43 6.81
C GLN A 121 -1.14 -11.59 6.96
N THR A 122 -1.75 -11.62 8.15
CA THR A 122 -2.97 -10.88 8.46
C THR A 122 -2.84 -9.37 8.29
N VAL A 123 -1.65 -8.82 8.52
CA VAL A 123 -1.36 -7.39 8.36
C VAL A 123 -1.62 -6.90 6.93
N GLU A 124 -1.38 -7.75 5.93
CA GLU A 124 -1.62 -7.38 4.52
C GLU A 124 -3.11 -7.12 4.25
N ALA A 125 -3.99 -7.95 4.81
CA ALA A 125 -5.43 -7.77 4.68
C ALA A 125 -5.90 -6.50 5.42
N CYS A 126 -5.38 -6.25 6.62
CA CYS A 126 -5.70 -5.06 7.40
C CYS A 126 -5.29 -3.77 6.65
N GLU A 127 -4.04 -3.69 6.23
CA GLU A 127 -3.55 -2.52 5.48
C GLU A 127 -4.24 -2.37 4.12
N GLY A 128 -4.62 -3.49 3.49
CA GLY A 128 -5.42 -3.48 2.26
C GLY A 128 -6.77 -2.79 2.47
N VAL A 129 -7.49 -3.13 3.54
CA VAL A 129 -8.75 -2.44 3.90
C VAL A 129 -8.51 -0.95 4.04
N LEU A 130 -7.52 -0.54 4.84
CA LEU A 130 -7.24 0.87 5.14
C LEU A 130 -6.82 1.65 3.88
N ALA A 131 -5.92 1.09 3.07
CA ALA A 131 -5.43 1.74 1.86
C ALA A 131 -6.54 1.93 0.81
N TYR A 132 -7.35 0.90 0.58
CA TYR A 132 -8.43 0.98 -0.41
C TYR A 132 -9.60 1.85 0.06
N LEU A 133 -9.93 1.89 1.35
CA LEU A 133 -10.90 2.85 1.88
C LEU A 133 -10.41 4.29 1.71
N GLU A 134 -9.14 4.57 2.05
CA GLU A 134 -8.55 5.91 1.86
C GLU A 134 -8.53 6.32 0.37
N ALA A 135 -8.24 5.37 -0.53
CA ALA A 135 -8.30 5.59 -1.97
C ALA A 135 -9.72 5.90 -2.46
N TYR A 136 -10.73 5.20 -1.94
CA TYR A 136 -12.13 5.49 -2.22
C TYR A 136 -12.52 6.90 -1.75
N GLU A 137 -12.16 7.26 -0.52
CA GLU A 137 -12.45 8.60 0.02
C GLU A 137 -11.75 9.72 -0.77
N ALA A 138 -10.55 9.48 -1.28
CA ALA A 138 -9.80 10.47 -2.05
C ALA A 138 -10.29 10.63 -3.50
N THR A 139 -10.87 9.57 -4.10
CA THR A 139 -11.15 9.53 -5.55
C THR A 139 -12.62 9.34 -5.91
N GLY A 140 -13.44 8.77 -5.00
CA GLY A 140 -14.82 8.35 -5.27
C GLY A 140 -14.95 7.11 -6.15
N LYS A 141 -13.85 6.42 -6.51
CA LYS A 141 -13.89 5.25 -7.39
C LYS A 141 -14.40 4.01 -6.64
N GLY A 142 -15.60 3.54 -6.98
CA GLY A 142 -16.26 2.41 -6.30
C GLY A 142 -15.48 1.10 -6.34
N GLU A 143 -14.57 0.92 -7.30
CA GLU A 143 -13.69 -0.26 -7.37
C GLU A 143 -12.79 -0.40 -6.13
N TYR A 144 -12.37 0.70 -5.51
CA TYR A 144 -11.58 0.68 -4.29
C TYR A 144 -12.40 0.17 -3.10
N LEU A 145 -13.68 0.56 -2.99
CA LEU A 145 -14.56 0.03 -1.96
C LEU A 145 -14.73 -1.49 -2.08
N GLN A 146 -14.92 -2.00 -3.31
CA GLN A 146 -15.01 -3.43 -3.56
C GLN A 146 -13.72 -4.18 -3.19
N LYS A 147 -12.54 -3.58 -3.44
CA LYS A 147 -11.26 -4.16 -3.04
C LYS A 147 -11.07 -4.16 -1.52
N ALA A 148 -11.47 -3.08 -0.84
CA ALA A 148 -11.46 -3.02 0.63
C ALA A 148 -12.34 -4.14 1.24
N GLU A 149 -13.54 -4.33 0.70
CA GLU A 149 -14.46 -5.40 1.09
C GLU A 149 -13.82 -6.79 0.95
N LYS A 150 -13.16 -7.07 -0.19
CA LYS A 150 -12.45 -8.34 -0.40
C LYS A 150 -11.28 -8.54 0.57
N CYS A 151 -10.55 -7.49 0.92
CA CYS A 151 -9.52 -7.56 1.94
C CYS A 151 -10.12 -7.90 3.32
N HIS A 152 -11.29 -7.34 3.66
CA HIS A 152 -12.00 -7.66 4.90
C HIS A 152 -12.51 -9.10 4.90
N GLN A 153 -13.12 -9.55 3.79
CA GLN A 153 -13.64 -10.90 3.64
C GLN A 153 -12.56 -12.00 3.80
N TRP A 154 -11.27 -11.64 3.63
CA TRP A 154 -10.16 -12.54 3.92
C TRP A 154 -10.22 -13.07 5.36
N TYR A 155 -10.60 -12.24 6.33
CA TYR A 155 -10.79 -12.65 7.73
C TYR A 155 -12.00 -13.55 7.94
N GLU A 156 -13.00 -13.43 7.08
CA GLU A 156 -14.26 -14.18 7.13
C GLU A 156 -14.17 -15.54 6.42
N GLY A 157 -12.98 -15.90 5.91
CA GLY A 157 -12.73 -17.17 5.25
C GLY A 157 -12.67 -17.12 3.73
N MET A 158 -12.85 -15.94 3.11
CA MET A 158 -12.57 -15.76 1.68
C MET A 158 -11.06 -15.63 1.45
N ASN A 159 -10.32 -16.67 1.83
CA ASN A 159 -8.87 -16.78 1.76
C ASN A 159 -8.45 -18.13 1.18
N SER A 160 -7.15 -18.35 0.94
CA SER A 160 -6.64 -19.56 0.30
C SER A 160 -6.94 -20.87 1.05
N LYS A 161 -7.31 -20.81 2.33
CA LYS A 161 -7.62 -21.96 3.18
C LYS A 161 -9.10 -22.15 3.44
N GLY A 162 -9.95 -21.19 3.11
CA GLY A 162 -11.38 -21.21 3.43
C GLY A 162 -11.67 -21.19 4.95
N ILE A 163 -10.77 -20.61 5.75
CA ILE A 163 -10.86 -20.60 7.22
C ILE A 163 -11.19 -19.20 7.71
N SER A 164 -12.32 -19.06 8.41
CA SER A 164 -12.62 -17.82 9.13
C SER A 164 -11.70 -17.62 10.32
N LEU A 165 -11.20 -16.42 10.49
CA LEU A 165 -10.39 -15.99 11.63
C LEU A 165 -11.20 -15.16 12.64
N VAL A 166 -12.46 -14.89 12.33
CA VAL A 166 -13.42 -14.17 13.18
C VAL A 166 -14.64 -15.06 13.45
N ASN A 167 -15.24 -14.89 14.63
CA ASN A 167 -16.43 -15.63 15.07
C ASN A 167 -17.71 -14.87 14.70
#